data_9039cc9c20f1a81d7e01f8c3968c4d7c
#
_entry.id   9039cc9c20f1a81d7e01f8c3968c4d7c
#
_cell.length_a   1.000
_cell.length_b   1.000
_cell.length_c   1.000
_cell.angle_alpha   90.00
_cell.angle_beta   90.00
_cell.angle_gamma   90.00
#
_symmetry.space_group_name_H-M   'P 1'
#
loop_
_entity.id
_entity.type
_entity.pdbx_description
1 polymer ?
#
loop_
_entity_poly.entity_id
_entity_poly.type
_entity_poly.pdbx_seq_one_letter_code
_entity_poly.pdbx_strand_id
1 'polypeptide(L)'
;MKNVFLLTLLLPFWGKTQISVQAYGGNKETEILGIYNKDFSNKWNYFASGTIAYEYDSKKVNPEIYQNLNYGIGKNWGVSAGVHISNKDVMPSVGLAYGKENDALGISIFPAFTYSTDAKEFGLGLYTLLEYTPKINERLNFYSMLIVESDFSFKKHQSSSQVIRLGLENKKKMQFGIGSTISQTGSNFETDVNFGVFIGKKF
;
A
#
# COMPACT_ATOMS: atom_id res chain seq x y z
N MET A 1 2.15 -2.56 25.99
CA MET A 1 2.66 -2.52 24.61
C MET A 1 2.69 -1.08 24.07
N LYS A 2 3.46 -0.15 24.67
CA LYS A 2 3.42 1.28 24.33
C LYS A 2 4.67 1.84 23.61
N ASN A 3 5.71 1.03 23.35
CA ASN A 3 7.03 1.55 22.94
C ASN A 3 7.55 1.03 21.59
N VAL A 4 6.76 0.36 20.77
CA VAL A 4 7.22 -0.16 19.46
C VAL A 4 7.07 0.87 18.32
N PHE A 5 6.27 1.91 18.50
CA PHE A 5 5.93 2.88 17.45
C PHE A 5 7.04 3.90 17.11
N LEU A 6 8.10 3.98 17.90
CA LEU A 6 9.10 5.06 17.78
C LEU A 6 10.36 4.70 16.99
N LEU A 7 10.56 3.43 16.63
CA LEU A 7 11.84 3.00 16.03
C LEU A 7 11.92 3.11 14.50
N THR A 8 10.82 3.32 13.81
CA THR A 8 10.77 3.36 12.33
C THR A 8 11.04 4.75 11.72
N LEU A 9 11.10 5.80 12.52
CA LEU A 9 11.21 7.19 12.04
C LEU A 9 12.64 7.72 11.91
N LEU A 10 13.68 6.96 12.23
CA LEU A 10 15.07 7.44 12.28
C LEU A 10 16.01 6.80 11.24
N LEU A 11 15.51 6.38 10.09
CA LEU A 11 16.39 5.93 9.02
C LEU A 11 16.99 7.14 8.28
N PRO A 12 18.33 7.20 8.10
CA PRO A 12 19.00 8.37 7.56
C PRO A 12 18.59 8.67 6.11
N PHE A 13 18.37 9.95 5.83
CA PHE A 13 17.85 10.50 4.57
C PHE A 13 18.85 10.49 3.39
N TRP A 14 19.65 9.44 3.21
CA TRP A 14 20.64 9.35 2.13
C TRP A 14 20.21 8.26 1.15
N GLY A 15 19.71 8.67 -0.03
CA GLY A 15 19.24 7.81 -1.11
C GLY A 15 18.03 8.43 -1.85
N LYS A 16 17.67 7.89 -3.00
CA LYS A 16 16.43 8.28 -3.68
C LYS A 16 15.26 7.83 -2.82
N THR A 17 14.51 8.79 -2.33
CA THR A 17 13.32 8.54 -1.49
C THR A 17 12.11 9.06 -2.26
N GLN A 18 11.06 8.26 -2.34
CA GLN A 18 9.77 8.68 -2.85
C GLN A 18 8.74 8.59 -1.72
N ILE A 19 8.05 9.68 -1.47
CA ILE A 19 6.96 9.75 -0.49
C ILE A 19 5.72 10.22 -1.23
N SER A 20 4.62 9.49 -1.08
CA SER A 20 3.30 9.92 -1.54
C SER A 20 2.35 9.93 -0.37
N VAL A 21 1.55 11.00 -0.26
CA VAL A 21 0.49 11.10 0.76
C VAL A 21 -0.80 11.50 0.05
N GLN A 22 -1.89 10.80 0.36
CA GLN A 22 -3.22 11.08 -0.17
C GLN A 22 -4.23 11.15 0.96
N ALA A 23 -5.13 12.13 0.90
CA ALA A 23 -6.36 12.17 1.69
C ALA A 23 -7.53 11.82 0.75
N TYR A 24 -8.36 10.91 1.18
CA TYR A 24 -9.54 10.45 0.46
C TYR A 24 -10.78 10.62 1.33
N GLY A 25 -11.82 11.24 0.78
CA GLY A 25 -13.12 11.39 1.41
C GLY A 25 -14.15 10.57 0.64
N GLY A 26 -14.57 9.48 1.21
CA GLY A 26 -15.57 8.58 0.66
C GLY A 26 -16.95 8.75 1.29
N ASN A 27 -17.90 7.95 0.82
CA ASN A 27 -19.27 7.96 1.33
C ASN A 27 -19.46 7.17 2.64
N LYS A 28 -18.50 6.33 3.02
CA LYS A 28 -18.54 5.52 4.26
C LYS A 28 -17.41 5.85 5.23
N GLU A 29 -16.26 6.25 4.71
CA GLU A 29 -15.08 6.53 5.52
C GLU A 29 -14.19 7.59 4.85
N THR A 30 -13.35 8.21 5.66
CA THR A 30 -12.22 9.05 5.21
C THR A 30 -10.93 8.28 5.44
N GLU A 31 -10.01 8.33 4.47
CA GLU A 31 -8.71 7.64 4.53
C GLU A 31 -7.56 8.63 4.36
N ILE A 32 -6.46 8.37 5.05
CA ILE A 32 -5.15 8.96 4.77
C ILE A 32 -4.24 7.81 4.38
N LEU A 33 -3.76 7.80 3.14
CA LEU A 33 -2.82 6.83 2.61
C LEU A 33 -1.44 7.47 2.52
N GLY A 34 -0.42 6.80 3.06
CA GLY A 34 0.97 7.14 2.90
C GLY A 34 1.72 6.00 2.21
N ILE A 35 2.54 6.31 1.21
CA ILE A 35 3.44 5.36 0.54
C ILE A 35 4.86 5.90 0.65
N TYR A 36 5.77 5.05 1.09
CA TYR A 36 7.18 5.35 1.23
C TYR A 36 8.01 4.28 0.52
N ASN A 37 8.89 4.73 -0.36
CA ASN A 37 9.81 3.84 -1.07
C ASN A 37 11.22 4.44 -1.03
N LYS A 38 12.20 3.64 -0.60
CA LYS A 38 13.58 4.10 -0.45
C LYS A 38 14.60 3.04 -0.83
N ASP A 39 15.48 3.39 -1.77
CA ASP A 39 16.66 2.61 -2.08
C ASP A 39 17.82 3.00 -1.14
N PHE A 40 18.32 2.07 -0.36
CA PHE A 40 19.53 2.25 0.46
C PHE A 40 20.80 1.96 -0.33
N SER A 41 20.69 1.10 -1.32
CA SER A 41 21.78 0.74 -2.23
C SER A 41 21.21 0.13 -3.52
N ASN A 42 22.08 -0.26 -4.47
CA ASN A 42 21.66 -0.95 -5.69
C ASN A 42 20.95 -2.30 -5.45
N LYS A 43 21.01 -2.84 -4.22
CA LYS A 43 20.40 -4.13 -3.87
C LYS A 43 19.37 -4.05 -2.76
N TRP A 44 19.43 -3.04 -1.89
CA TRP A 44 18.55 -2.92 -0.74
C TRP A 44 17.52 -1.81 -0.93
N ASN A 45 16.27 -2.18 -0.84
CA ASN A 45 15.13 -1.27 -0.91
C ASN A 45 14.22 -1.49 0.31
N TYR A 46 13.64 -0.42 0.82
CA TYR A 46 12.57 -0.47 1.81
C TYR A 46 11.31 0.14 1.22
N PHE A 47 10.23 -0.61 1.32
CA PHE A 47 8.90 -0.20 0.91
C PHE A 47 7.96 -0.20 2.12
N ALA A 48 7.14 0.84 2.26
CA ALA A 48 6.06 0.86 3.22
C ALA A 48 4.83 1.54 2.61
N SER A 49 3.67 1.02 2.93
CA SER A 49 2.36 1.62 2.70
C SER A 49 1.59 1.63 4.01
N GLY A 50 0.94 2.74 4.32
CA GLY A 50 0.14 2.84 5.53
C GLY A 50 -1.14 3.59 5.28
N THR A 51 -2.23 3.09 5.85
CA THR A 51 -3.56 3.70 5.77
C THR A 51 -4.09 3.96 7.16
N ILE A 52 -4.73 5.11 7.34
CA ILE A 52 -5.54 5.41 8.51
C ILE A 52 -6.94 5.72 7.98
N ALA A 53 -7.90 4.83 8.24
CA ALA A 53 -9.30 5.01 7.87
C ALA A 53 -10.15 5.39 9.09
N TYR A 54 -11.07 6.32 8.90
CA TYR A 54 -12.10 6.69 9.89
C TYR A 54 -13.48 6.36 9.32
N GLU A 55 -14.12 5.34 9.85
CA GLU A 55 -15.47 4.89 9.50
C GLU A 55 -16.53 5.80 10.10
N TYR A 56 -17.48 6.27 9.31
CA TYR A 56 -18.49 7.23 9.79
C TYR A 56 -19.54 6.60 10.71
N ASP A 57 -20.01 5.40 10.37
CA ASP A 57 -21.07 4.71 11.11
C ASP A 57 -20.59 4.19 12.45
N SER A 58 -19.46 3.48 12.45
CA SER A 58 -18.89 2.88 13.67
C SER A 58 -18.07 3.87 14.51
N LYS A 59 -17.67 5.02 13.92
CA LYS A 59 -16.76 6.02 14.51
C LYS A 59 -15.42 5.42 14.92
N LYS A 60 -14.97 4.38 14.24
CA LYS A 60 -13.71 3.68 14.51
C LYS A 60 -12.60 4.22 13.62
N VAL A 61 -11.39 4.21 14.19
CA VAL A 61 -10.15 4.47 13.45
C VAL A 61 -9.44 3.13 13.23
N ASN A 62 -9.17 2.82 11.97
CA ASN A 62 -8.52 1.59 11.54
C ASN A 62 -7.17 1.92 10.89
N PRO A 63 -6.06 1.89 11.64
CA PRO A 63 -4.72 1.99 11.08
C PRO A 63 -4.25 0.65 10.53
N GLU A 64 -3.61 0.69 9.36
CA GLU A 64 -2.94 -0.46 8.74
C GLU A 64 -1.58 -0.01 8.21
N ILE A 65 -0.58 -0.87 8.35
CA ILE A 65 0.78 -0.63 7.85
C ILE A 65 1.28 -1.93 7.23
N TYR A 66 1.65 -1.87 5.97
CA TYR A 66 2.38 -2.89 5.25
C TYR A 66 3.81 -2.40 5.01
N GLN A 67 4.82 -3.20 5.35
CA GLN A 67 6.21 -2.80 5.16
C GLN A 67 7.11 -3.99 4.84
N ASN A 68 8.09 -3.76 3.94
CA ASN A 68 9.04 -4.75 3.49
C ASN A 68 10.45 -4.20 3.38
N LEU A 69 11.40 -5.01 3.77
CA LEU A 69 12.81 -4.87 3.40
C LEU A 69 13.10 -5.86 2.27
N ASN A 70 13.59 -5.34 1.13
CA ASN A 70 13.79 -6.09 -0.09
C ASN A 70 15.28 -6.18 -0.43
N TYR A 71 15.72 -7.35 -0.89
CA TYR A 71 17.06 -7.57 -1.40
C TYR A 71 17.02 -8.04 -2.85
N GLY A 72 17.57 -7.24 -3.77
CA GLY A 72 17.59 -7.50 -5.22
C GLY A 72 18.48 -8.67 -5.59
N ILE A 73 17.90 -9.66 -6.29
CA ILE A 73 18.58 -10.85 -6.81
C ILE A 73 18.68 -10.86 -8.35
N GLY A 74 18.04 -9.89 -9.01
CA GLY A 74 18.04 -9.71 -10.46
C GLY A 74 17.60 -8.31 -10.85
N LYS A 75 17.39 -8.07 -12.15
CA LYS A 75 17.07 -6.73 -12.68
C LYS A 75 15.85 -6.08 -12.01
N ASN A 76 14.78 -6.88 -11.84
CA ASN A 76 13.50 -6.38 -11.30
C ASN A 76 12.99 -7.26 -10.15
N TRP A 77 13.72 -8.30 -9.77
CA TRP A 77 13.31 -9.28 -8.78
C TRP A 77 14.17 -9.21 -7.53
N GLY A 78 13.56 -9.45 -6.41
CA GLY A 78 14.19 -9.56 -5.11
C GLY A 78 13.50 -10.59 -4.23
N VAL A 79 14.11 -10.82 -3.08
CA VAL A 79 13.48 -11.48 -1.93
C VAL A 79 13.06 -10.42 -0.94
N SER A 80 11.97 -10.64 -0.22
CA SER A 80 11.44 -9.70 0.74
C SER A 80 11.21 -10.35 2.10
N ALA A 81 11.39 -9.56 3.16
CA ALA A 81 10.93 -9.88 4.50
C ALA A 81 10.16 -8.66 5.02
N GLY A 82 8.98 -8.87 5.57
CA GLY A 82 8.12 -7.78 5.94
C GLY A 82 7.16 -8.12 7.06
N VAL A 83 6.26 -7.16 7.32
CA VAL A 83 5.18 -7.31 8.26
C VAL A 83 3.99 -6.46 7.83
N HIS A 84 2.80 -7.02 7.92
CA HIS A 84 1.54 -6.29 7.88
C HIS A 84 1.01 -6.14 9.32
N ILE A 85 0.66 -4.94 9.70
CA ILE A 85 0.15 -4.60 11.05
C ILE A 85 -1.18 -3.91 10.88
N SER A 86 -2.21 -4.45 11.52
CA SER A 86 -3.53 -3.86 11.61
C SER A 86 -4.02 -3.80 13.06
N ASN A 87 -5.20 -3.25 13.29
CA ASN A 87 -5.83 -3.28 14.62
C ASN A 87 -6.12 -4.71 15.11
N LYS A 88 -6.21 -5.67 14.20
CA LYS A 88 -6.64 -7.04 14.49
C LYS A 88 -5.49 -8.02 14.57
N ASP A 89 -4.43 -7.78 13.80
CA ASP A 89 -3.37 -8.78 13.65
C ASP A 89 -2.01 -8.15 13.33
N VAL A 90 -0.97 -8.93 13.60
CA VAL A 90 0.40 -8.69 13.16
C VAL A 90 0.83 -9.89 12.33
N MET A 91 1.09 -9.70 11.05
CA MET A 91 1.41 -10.76 10.11
C MET A 91 2.83 -10.59 9.56
N PRO A 92 3.86 -11.17 10.18
CA PRO A 92 5.18 -11.28 9.59
C PRO A 92 5.11 -12.08 8.28
N SER A 93 5.97 -11.71 7.32
CA SER A 93 5.96 -12.27 5.97
C SER A 93 7.36 -12.44 5.41
N VAL A 94 7.51 -13.46 4.54
CA VAL A 94 8.70 -13.65 3.70
C VAL A 94 8.24 -14.03 2.30
N GLY A 95 8.90 -13.48 1.28
CA GLY A 95 8.43 -13.71 -0.08
C GLY A 95 9.33 -13.17 -1.16
N LEU A 96 8.73 -12.85 -2.29
CA LEU A 96 9.39 -12.24 -3.44
C LEU A 96 8.99 -10.77 -3.53
N ALA A 97 9.86 -9.98 -4.14
CA ALA A 97 9.60 -8.61 -4.54
C ALA A 97 9.81 -8.49 -6.04
N TYR A 98 8.86 -7.90 -6.73
CA TYR A 98 9.02 -7.45 -8.11
C TYR A 98 8.81 -5.94 -8.17
N GLY A 99 9.75 -5.22 -8.75
CA GLY A 99 9.66 -3.77 -8.92
C GLY A 99 10.07 -3.36 -10.33
N LYS A 100 9.28 -2.50 -10.95
CA LYS A 100 9.62 -1.87 -12.23
C LYS A 100 9.10 -0.45 -12.25
N GLU A 101 9.95 0.49 -12.61
CA GLU A 101 9.60 1.90 -12.72
C GLU A 101 10.17 2.49 -14.00
N ASN A 102 9.36 3.35 -14.65
CA ASN A 102 9.77 4.27 -15.70
C ASN A 102 9.01 5.59 -15.54
N ASP A 103 9.16 6.52 -16.47
CA ASP A 103 8.58 7.88 -16.39
C ASP A 103 7.05 7.91 -16.22
N ALA A 104 6.35 6.90 -16.68
CA ALA A 104 4.88 6.86 -16.67
C ALA A 104 4.30 5.69 -15.85
N LEU A 105 5.05 4.65 -15.58
CA LEU A 105 4.54 3.42 -14.98
C LEU A 105 5.42 2.97 -13.82
N GLY A 106 4.83 2.84 -12.63
CA GLY A 106 5.39 2.19 -11.47
C GLY A 106 4.62 0.90 -11.15
N ILE A 107 5.34 -0.19 -10.91
CA ILE A 107 4.78 -1.49 -10.51
C ILE A 107 5.60 -2.01 -9.34
N SER A 108 4.91 -2.41 -8.27
CA SER A 108 5.50 -3.14 -7.15
C SER A 108 4.57 -4.31 -6.79
N ILE A 109 5.12 -5.52 -6.69
CA ILE A 109 4.35 -6.73 -6.38
C ILE A 109 5.12 -7.54 -5.34
N PHE A 110 4.45 -7.92 -4.25
CA PHE A 110 5.01 -8.64 -3.12
C PHE A 110 4.14 -9.86 -2.76
N PRO A 111 4.27 -10.98 -3.47
CA PRO A 111 3.69 -12.25 -3.02
C PRO A 111 4.53 -12.82 -1.87
N ALA A 112 3.86 -13.26 -0.81
CA ALA A 112 4.55 -13.72 0.39
C ALA A 112 3.82 -14.86 1.09
N PHE A 113 4.59 -15.67 1.82
CA PHE A 113 4.08 -16.49 2.90
C PHE A 113 3.93 -15.62 4.15
N THR A 114 2.79 -15.71 4.79
CA THR A 114 2.43 -14.92 5.96
C THR A 114 2.14 -15.83 7.16
N TYR A 115 2.24 -15.28 8.36
CA TYR A 115 1.81 -15.94 9.58
C TYR A 115 0.93 -14.97 10.38
N SER A 116 -0.36 -15.30 10.55
CA SER A 116 -1.26 -14.55 11.41
C SER A 116 -0.97 -14.86 12.88
N THR A 117 -0.64 -13.83 13.66
CA THR A 117 -0.39 -14.01 15.09
C THR A 117 -1.67 -14.17 15.90
N ASP A 118 -2.79 -13.63 15.41
CA ASP A 118 -4.12 -13.77 16.02
C ASP A 118 -4.72 -15.14 15.73
N ALA A 119 -4.84 -15.52 14.45
CA ALA A 119 -5.37 -16.84 14.06
C ALA A 119 -4.40 -17.98 14.30
N LYS A 120 -3.09 -17.71 14.54
CA LYS A 120 -2.01 -18.69 14.70
C LYS A 120 -1.91 -19.68 13.54
N GLU A 121 -2.05 -19.18 12.34
CA GLU A 121 -1.99 -20.00 11.12
C GLU A 121 -1.14 -19.34 10.01
N PHE A 122 -0.57 -20.19 9.16
CA PHE A 122 0.13 -19.75 7.96
C PHE A 122 -0.83 -19.45 6.83
N GLY A 123 -0.40 -18.55 5.93
CA GLY A 123 -1.18 -18.12 4.79
C GLY A 123 -0.33 -17.64 3.63
N LEU A 124 -1.02 -17.09 2.66
CA LEU A 124 -0.46 -16.40 1.49
C LEU A 124 -0.99 -14.99 1.46
N GLY A 125 -0.08 -14.03 1.33
CA GLY A 125 -0.39 -12.62 1.14
C GLY A 125 0.06 -12.14 -0.23
N LEU A 126 -0.68 -11.20 -0.78
CA LEU A 126 -0.30 -10.46 -1.97
C LEU A 126 -0.50 -8.96 -1.71
N TYR A 127 0.54 -8.17 -1.90
CA TYR A 127 0.45 -6.73 -2.02
C TYR A 127 0.89 -6.32 -3.43
N THR A 128 0.08 -5.52 -4.11
CA THR A 128 0.41 -4.97 -5.43
C THR A 128 0.11 -3.48 -5.45
N LEU A 129 1.06 -2.69 -5.91
CA LEU A 129 0.88 -1.28 -6.24
C LEU A 129 1.18 -1.09 -7.73
N LEU A 130 0.24 -0.52 -8.45
CA LEU A 130 0.39 -0.07 -9.83
C LEU A 130 0.04 1.41 -9.89
N GLU A 131 0.98 2.21 -10.39
CA GLU A 131 0.79 3.64 -10.63
C GLU A 131 1.06 3.93 -12.11
N TYR A 132 0.14 4.62 -12.78
CA TYR A 132 0.29 4.96 -14.20
C TYR A 132 -0.03 6.45 -14.40
N THR A 133 1.00 7.21 -14.82
CA THR A 133 0.98 8.67 -14.89
C THR A 133 1.44 9.20 -16.25
N PRO A 134 0.77 8.84 -17.36
CA PRO A 134 1.16 9.29 -18.69
C PRO A 134 0.92 10.79 -18.85
N LYS A 135 1.81 11.45 -19.58
CA LYS A 135 1.73 12.86 -19.89
C LYS A 135 0.53 13.13 -20.81
N ILE A 136 -0.35 14.05 -20.42
CA ILE A 136 -1.43 14.59 -21.27
C ILE A 136 -0.90 15.80 -22.05
N ASN A 137 -0.28 16.73 -21.32
CA ASN A 137 0.33 17.92 -21.88
C ASN A 137 1.46 18.45 -20.99
N GLU A 138 2.01 19.61 -21.29
CA GLU A 138 3.12 20.17 -20.51
C GLU A 138 2.79 20.52 -19.05
N ARG A 139 1.52 20.60 -18.66
CA ARG A 139 1.06 21.01 -17.32
C ARG A 139 0.44 19.89 -16.51
N LEU A 140 -0.08 18.86 -17.18
CA LEU A 140 -0.90 17.81 -16.59
C LEU A 140 -0.50 16.43 -17.08
N ASN A 141 -0.48 15.48 -16.17
CA ASN A 141 -0.47 14.04 -16.42
C ASN A 141 -1.84 13.45 -16.07
N PHE A 142 -2.26 12.41 -16.76
CA PHE A 142 -3.27 11.51 -16.22
C PHE A 142 -2.69 10.81 -15.00
N TYR A 143 -3.50 10.57 -14.00
CA TYR A 143 -3.09 9.83 -12.80
C TYR A 143 -4.03 8.65 -12.59
N SER A 144 -3.46 7.47 -12.49
CA SER A 144 -4.19 6.30 -11.98
C SER A 144 -3.32 5.50 -11.01
N MET A 145 -3.95 4.97 -9.98
CA MET A 145 -3.34 4.11 -8.99
C MET A 145 -4.28 2.96 -8.66
N LEU A 146 -3.71 1.77 -8.57
CA LEU A 146 -4.37 0.57 -8.07
C LEU A 146 -3.49 -0.05 -7.00
N ILE A 147 -4.03 -0.21 -5.80
CA ILE A 147 -3.45 -1.08 -4.77
C ILE A 147 -4.37 -2.29 -4.66
N VAL A 148 -3.79 -3.48 -4.64
CA VAL A 148 -4.48 -4.73 -4.34
C VAL A 148 -3.77 -5.39 -3.18
N GLU A 149 -4.51 -5.66 -2.13
CA GLU A 149 -4.08 -6.46 -0.99
C GLU A 149 -4.98 -7.68 -0.89
N SER A 150 -4.41 -8.84 -0.63
CA SER A 150 -5.19 -10.07 -0.45
C SER A 150 -4.47 -11.00 0.50
N ASP A 151 -5.21 -11.51 1.48
CA ASP A 151 -4.74 -12.46 2.47
C ASP A 151 -5.61 -13.71 2.47
N PHE A 152 -4.94 -14.85 2.34
CA PHE A 152 -5.55 -16.18 2.36
C PHE A 152 -4.87 -17.03 3.44
N SER A 153 -5.63 -17.67 4.30
CA SER A 153 -5.09 -18.86 4.95
C SER A 153 -5.08 -20.03 3.97
N PHE A 154 -4.35 -21.10 4.26
CA PHE A 154 -4.39 -22.28 3.37
C PHE A 154 -5.79 -22.94 3.29
N LYS A 155 -6.75 -22.48 4.08
CA LYS A 155 -8.10 -23.05 4.16
C LYS A 155 -9.16 -22.15 3.55
N LYS A 156 -8.97 -20.83 3.59
CA LYS A 156 -10.01 -19.86 3.21
C LYS A 156 -9.43 -18.49 2.89
N HIS A 157 -10.21 -17.71 2.14
CA HIS A 157 -10.01 -16.28 2.01
C HIS A 157 -10.24 -15.59 3.37
N GLN A 158 -9.33 -14.70 3.74
CA GLN A 158 -9.43 -13.90 4.97
C GLN A 158 -9.91 -12.49 4.65
N SER A 159 -9.16 -11.77 3.83
CA SER A 159 -9.49 -10.41 3.42
C SER A 159 -8.86 -10.07 2.07
N SER A 160 -9.49 -9.14 1.37
CA SER A 160 -8.90 -8.46 0.21
C SER A 160 -9.33 -7.00 0.19
N SER A 161 -8.46 -6.13 -0.29
CA SER A 161 -8.75 -4.72 -0.51
C SER A 161 -8.27 -4.29 -1.88
N GLN A 162 -9.02 -3.41 -2.52
CA GLN A 162 -8.68 -2.80 -3.80
C GLN A 162 -8.89 -1.30 -3.69
N VAL A 163 -7.80 -0.55 -3.71
CA VAL A 163 -7.82 0.92 -3.71
C VAL A 163 -7.60 1.41 -5.13
N ILE A 164 -8.60 2.06 -5.70
CA ILE A 164 -8.59 2.59 -7.06
C ILE A 164 -8.63 4.11 -6.98
N ARG A 165 -7.73 4.80 -7.67
CA ARG A 165 -7.71 6.26 -7.78
C ARG A 165 -7.53 6.64 -9.25
N LEU A 166 -8.36 7.55 -9.75
CA LEU A 166 -8.33 8.07 -11.13
C LEU A 166 -8.45 9.59 -11.11
N GLY A 167 -7.56 10.29 -11.82
CA GLY A 167 -7.55 11.73 -11.78
C GLY A 167 -6.45 12.37 -12.61
N LEU A 168 -5.96 13.49 -12.12
CA LEU A 168 -4.92 14.28 -12.73
C LEU A 168 -3.79 14.55 -11.74
N GLU A 169 -2.58 14.65 -12.28
CA GLU A 169 -1.38 15.10 -11.57
C GLU A 169 -0.82 16.35 -12.25
N ASN A 170 -0.53 17.39 -11.48
CA ASN A 170 0.07 18.61 -12.02
C ASN A 170 1.62 18.59 -11.93
N LYS A 171 2.29 19.60 -12.50
CA LYS A 171 3.77 19.74 -12.43
C LYS A 171 4.36 19.78 -11.02
N LYS A 172 3.58 20.17 -10.02
CA LYS A 172 4.01 20.20 -8.62
C LYS A 172 3.75 18.86 -7.91
N LYS A 173 3.43 17.82 -8.69
CA LYS A 173 3.10 16.48 -8.18
C LYS A 173 1.89 16.44 -7.25
N MET A 174 1.00 17.43 -7.35
CA MET A 174 -0.31 17.39 -6.69
C MET A 174 -1.27 16.54 -7.55
N GLN A 175 -1.95 15.64 -6.90
CA GLN A 175 -2.88 14.67 -7.47
C GLN A 175 -4.29 14.95 -6.96
N PHE A 176 -5.30 14.83 -7.81
CA PHE A 176 -6.70 14.99 -7.41
C PHE A 176 -7.62 14.25 -8.39
N GLY A 177 -8.72 13.75 -7.88
CA GLY A 177 -9.65 12.98 -8.70
C GLY A 177 -10.69 12.24 -7.89
N ILE A 178 -11.22 11.19 -8.50
CA ILE A 178 -12.19 10.26 -7.89
C ILE A 178 -11.52 8.97 -7.50
N GLY A 179 -12.13 8.23 -6.59
CA GLY A 179 -11.60 6.94 -6.16
C GLY A 179 -12.66 6.03 -5.58
N SER A 180 -12.25 4.80 -5.40
CA SER A 180 -13.02 3.79 -4.68
C SER A 180 -12.08 2.91 -3.88
N THR A 181 -12.56 2.47 -2.71
CA THR A 181 -11.97 1.38 -1.94
C THR A 181 -12.99 0.25 -1.89
N ILE A 182 -12.61 -0.94 -2.33
CA ILE A 182 -13.45 -2.15 -2.33
C ILE A 182 -12.81 -3.12 -1.36
N SER A 183 -13.50 -3.47 -0.30
CA SER A 183 -13.05 -4.42 0.72
C SER A 183 -13.88 -5.69 0.67
N GLN A 184 -13.22 -6.83 0.81
CA GLN A 184 -13.86 -8.14 0.83
C GLN A 184 -13.37 -8.92 2.04
N THR A 185 -14.28 -9.51 2.80
CA THR A 185 -13.94 -10.24 4.02
C THR A 185 -14.60 -11.61 4.09
N GLY A 186 -13.89 -12.54 4.72
CA GLY A 186 -14.38 -13.89 4.99
C GLY A 186 -14.49 -14.79 3.76
N SER A 187 -14.88 -16.03 3.99
CA SER A 187 -14.98 -17.07 2.95
C SER A 187 -16.05 -16.78 1.89
N ASN A 188 -17.04 -15.96 2.22
CA ASN A 188 -18.15 -15.61 1.33
C ASN A 188 -17.88 -14.33 0.54
N PHE A 189 -16.71 -13.73 0.68
CA PHE A 189 -16.33 -12.47 0.02
C PHE A 189 -17.36 -11.36 0.25
N GLU A 190 -17.77 -11.17 1.52
CA GLU A 190 -18.65 -10.07 1.88
C GLU A 190 -18.00 -8.76 1.44
N THR A 191 -18.66 -8.09 0.50
CA THR A 191 -18.08 -6.95 -0.22
C THR A 191 -18.64 -5.64 0.31
N ASP A 192 -17.76 -4.73 0.65
CA ASP A 192 -18.05 -3.33 0.95
C ASP A 192 -17.37 -2.39 -0.04
N VAL A 193 -18.06 -1.30 -0.40
CA VAL A 193 -17.56 -0.31 -1.36
C VAL A 193 -17.67 1.08 -0.77
N ASN A 194 -16.54 1.80 -0.76
CA ASN A 194 -16.44 3.19 -0.39
C ASN A 194 -16.05 3.99 -1.65
N PHE A 195 -16.88 4.92 -2.08
CA PHE A 195 -16.66 5.75 -3.27
C PHE A 195 -16.57 7.23 -2.91
N GLY A 196 -15.61 7.97 -3.51
CA GLY A 196 -15.39 9.36 -3.15
C GLY A 196 -14.37 10.10 -4.01
N VAL A 197 -13.75 11.12 -3.41
CA VAL A 197 -12.76 11.99 -4.05
C VAL A 197 -11.46 11.96 -3.27
N PHE A 198 -10.35 12.24 -3.95
CA PHE A 198 -9.05 12.31 -3.29
C PHE A 198 -8.25 13.54 -3.71
N ILE A 199 -7.36 13.93 -2.83
CA ILE A 199 -6.27 14.87 -3.08
C ILE A 199 -4.97 14.28 -2.51
N GLY A 200 -3.88 14.42 -3.23
CA GLY A 200 -2.60 13.89 -2.79
C GLY A 200 -1.40 14.68 -3.30
N LYS A 201 -0.23 14.28 -2.83
CA LYS A 201 1.03 14.85 -3.27
C LYS A 201 2.15 13.82 -3.20
N LYS A 202 2.98 13.79 -4.25
CA LYS A 202 4.24 13.02 -4.33
C LYS A 202 5.42 13.97 -4.11
N PHE A 203 6.38 13.57 -3.28
CA PHE A 203 7.56 14.35 -2.90
C PHE A 203 8.84 13.73 -3.44
#